data_424955e9a14126ca39dbbe5043004eb0
#
_entry.id   424955e9a14126ca39dbbe5043004eb0
#
_cell.length_a   1.000
_cell.length_b   1.000
_cell.length_c   1.000
_cell.angle_alpha   90.00
_cell.angle_beta   90.00
_cell.angle_gamma   90.00
#
_symmetry.space_group_name_H-M   'P 1'
#
loop_
_entity.id
_entity.type
_entity.pdbx_description
1 polymer ?
#
loop_
_entity_poly.entity_id
_entity_poly.type
_entity_poly.pdbx_seq_one_letter_code
_entity_poly.pdbx_strand_id
1 'polypeptide(L)'
;MKLVLLPGMDGTGELFEEFLSYHDGDYLVIALPQQGPQDHSYLAKSLEKQLPKEDYILLAESFSGGIVPELLKQDLTNMKGIIFVASFLSCPNRYLLPIAKVLPIKKLASGPLSKIGHKLLLLGKDASKELLSKFIKVTESIPDHILKSRLAVMSQQILPSATFDVPTVYIQALSDRLISPGKSRELSNVFRNIEYIEIDGPHFLLQAKPKESSQAVAKAAVLIMNNQGSS
;
A
#
# COMPACT_ATOMS: atom_id res chain seq x y z
N MET A 1 -19.77 6.01 4.69
CA MET A 1 -19.01 5.57 3.49
C MET A 1 -17.93 4.61 3.94
N LYS A 2 -17.77 3.51 3.24
CA LYS A 2 -16.87 2.43 3.63
C LYS A 2 -15.42 2.70 3.21
N LEU A 3 -14.45 2.34 4.04
CA LEU A 3 -13.03 2.33 3.68
C LEU A 3 -12.65 0.93 3.22
N VAL A 4 -12.21 0.77 1.96
CA VAL A 4 -11.71 -0.51 1.41
C VAL A 4 -10.19 -0.48 1.45
N LEU A 5 -9.56 -1.45 2.12
CA LEU A 5 -8.10 -1.49 2.30
C LEU A 5 -7.49 -2.62 1.48
N LEU A 6 -6.51 -2.27 0.66
CA LEU A 6 -5.64 -3.20 -0.05
C LEU A 6 -4.26 -3.22 0.61
N PRO A 7 -3.81 -4.38 1.11
CA PRO A 7 -2.56 -4.51 1.84
C PRO A 7 -1.33 -4.37 0.94
N GLY A 8 -0.18 -4.15 1.57
CA GLY A 8 1.11 -4.11 0.92
C GLY A 8 1.54 -5.46 0.31
N MET A 9 2.84 -5.66 0.18
CA MET A 9 3.42 -6.86 -0.45
C MET A 9 3.10 -8.17 0.28
N ASP A 10 2.78 -8.13 1.58
CA ASP A 10 2.31 -9.29 2.34
C ASP A 10 0.98 -9.84 1.80
N GLY A 11 0.08 -8.94 1.42
CA GLY A 11 -1.21 -9.26 0.81
C GLY A 11 -2.24 -9.87 1.75
N THR A 12 -1.95 -10.02 3.04
CA THR A 12 -2.87 -10.66 3.99
C THR A 12 -3.87 -9.69 4.59
N GLY A 13 -3.43 -8.45 4.83
CA GLY A 13 -4.18 -7.44 5.57
C GLY A 13 -4.11 -7.61 7.10
N GLU A 14 -3.47 -8.67 7.60
CA GLU A 14 -3.33 -8.89 9.04
C GLU A 14 -2.55 -7.76 9.75
N LEU A 15 -1.68 -7.07 9.01
CA LEU A 15 -0.88 -5.96 9.54
C LEU A 15 -1.70 -4.70 9.79
N PHE A 16 -2.95 -4.61 9.31
CA PHE A 16 -3.83 -3.46 9.57
C PHE A 16 -4.51 -3.48 10.94
N GLU A 17 -4.45 -4.58 11.69
CA GLU A 17 -5.22 -4.76 12.93
C GLU A 17 -5.08 -3.59 13.91
N GLU A 18 -3.85 -3.14 14.20
CA GLU A 18 -3.64 -2.04 15.14
C GLU A 18 -4.14 -0.71 14.57
N PHE A 19 -3.90 -0.42 13.29
CA PHE A 19 -4.46 0.74 12.61
C PHE A 19 -6.00 0.76 12.69
N LEU A 20 -6.63 -0.37 12.41
CA LEU A 20 -8.09 -0.50 12.42
C LEU A 20 -8.69 -0.35 13.82
N SER A 21 -7.94 -0.60 14.89
CA SER A 21 -8.40 -0.34 16.26
C SER A 21 -8.59 1.16 16.58
N TYR A 22 -8.01 2.05 15.75
CA TYR A 22 -8.20 3.51 15.83
C TYR A 22 -9.16 4.06 14.77
N HIS A 23 -9.70 3.19 13.91
CA HIS A 23 -10.61 3.61 12.84
C HIS A 23 -12.07 3.45 13.26
N ASP A 24 -12.79 4.57 13.38
CA ASP A 24 -14.19 4.59 13.88
C ASP A 24 -15.24 4.31 12.78
N GLY A 25 -14.83 4.17 11.51
CA GLY A 25 -15.74 4.00 10.36
C GLY A 25 -15.91 2.54 9.92
N ASP A 26 -16.86 2.30 9.03
CA ASP A 26 -17.00 1.01 8.34
C ASP A 26 -15.80 0.75 7.44
N TYR A 27 -15.28 -0.46 7.48
CA TYR A 27 -14.17 -0.86 6.63
C TYR A 27 -14.33 -2.27 6.04
N LEU A 28 -13.58 -2.52 5.00
CA LEU A 28 -13.42 -3.84 4.38
C LEU A 28 -11.95 -4.04 4.00
N VAL A 29 -11.30 -5.03 4.58
CA VAL A 29 -9.96 -5.44 4.16
C VAL A 29 -10.10 -6.52 3.09
N ILE A 30 -9.53 -6.30 1.91
CA ILE A 30 -9.52 -7.28 0.83
C ILE A 30 -8.09 -7.83 0.68
N ALA A 31 -7.90 -9.08 1.07
CA ALA A 31 -6.62 -9.76 0.93
C ALA A 31 -6.27 -10.01 -0.54
N LEU A 32 -4.99 -9.91 -0.88
CA LEU A 32 -4.51 -10.27 -2.21
C LEU A 32 -4.43 -11.80 -2.36
N PRO A 33 -4.76 -12.37 -3.52
CA PRO A 33 -4.64 -13.79 -3.77
C PRO A 33 -3.24 -14.33 -3.46
N GLN A 34 -3.19 -15.45 -2.74
CA GLN A 34 -1.95 -16.18 -2.42
C GLN A 34 -1.66 -17.30 -3.44
N GLN A 35 -2.38 -17.29 -4.58
CA GLN A 35 -2.24 -18.23 -5.69
C GLN A 35 -2.41 -17.51 -7.02
N GLY A 36 -1.93 -18.12 -8.10
CA GLY A 36 -2.02 -17.56 -9.43
C GLY A 36 -1.02 -16.43 -9.72
N PRO A 37 -1.16 -15.75 -10.86
CA PRO A 37 -0.33 -14.62 -11.25
C PRO A 37 -0.40 -13.49 -10.23
N GLN A 38 0.71 -12.77 -10.08
CA GLN A 38 0.81 -11.66 -9.12
C GLN A 38 1.02 -10.30 -9.81
N ASP A 39 0.81 -10.25 -11.13
CA ASP A 39 0.80 -8.98 -11.86
C ASP A 39 -0.44 -8.15 -11.50
N HIS A 40 -0.29 -6.82 -11.62
CA HIS A 40 -1.32 -5.89 -11.18
C HIS A 40 -2.65 -6.06 -11.93
N SER A 41 -2.61 -6.45 -13.23
CA SER A 41 -3.83 -6.66 -14.02
C SER A 41 -4.61 -7.88 -13.55
N TYR A 42 -3.93 -9.00 -13.27
CA TYR A 42 -4.57 -10.19 -12.72
C TYR A 42 -5.16 -9.91 -11.33
N LEU A 43 -4.38 -9.24 -10.47
CA LEU A 43 -4.84 -8.89 -9.13
C LEU A 43 -6.06 -7.96 -9.18
N ALA A 44 -6.05 -6.93 -10.03
CA ALA A 44 -7.19 -6.03 -10.21
C ALA A 44 -8.48 -6.79 -10.56
N LYS A 45 -8.43 -7.70 -11.55
CA LYS A 45 -9.57 -8.54 -11.93
C LYS A 45 -10.06 -9.45 -10.81
N SER A 46 -9.15 -9.93 -9.96
CA SER A 46 -9.50 -10.79 -8.82
C SER A 46 -10.17 -10.01 -7.70
N LEU A 47 -9.79 -8.74 -7.51
CA LEU A 47 -10.32 -7.87 -6.46
C LEU A 47 -11.65 -7.23 -6.84
N GLU A 48 -11.88 -6.94 -8.12
CA GLU A 48 -13.10 -6.27 -8.63
C GLU A 48 -14.39 -6.90 -8.07
N LYS A 49 -14.47 -8.22 -8.06
CA LYS A 49 -15.66 -8.96 -7.60
C LYS A 49 -15.90 -8.85 -6.09
N GLN A 50 -14.92 -8.40 -5.34
CA GLN A 50 -14.96 -8.26 -3.89
C GLN A 50 -15.23 -6.80 -3.47
N LEU A 51 -15.16 -5.85 -4.41
CA LEU A 51 -15.42 -4.44 -4.14
C LEU A 51 -16.89 -4.22 -3.76
N PRO A 52 -17.18 -3.30 -2.83
CA PRO A 52 -18.55 -2.99 -2.42
C PRO A 52 -19.39 -2.44 -3.57
N LYS A 53 -20.69 -2.70 -3.51
CA LYS A 53 -21.69 -2.09 -4.40
C LYS A 53 -22.25 -0.77 -3.86
N GLU A 54 -21.84 -0.36 -2.68
CA GLU A 54 -22.09 0.92 -2.03
C GLU A 54 -20.89 1.85 -2.16
N ASP A 55 -21.08 3.14 -1.92
CA ASP A 55 -20.00 4.13 -2.01
C ASP A 55 -18.84 3.83 -1.06
N TYR A 56 -17.61 3.86 -1.58
CA TYR A 56 -16.40 3.58 -0.83
C TYR A 56 -15.21 4.45 -1.25
N ILE A 57 -14.25 4.57 -0.35
CA ILE A 57 -12.90 5.09 -0.62
C ILE A 57 -11.95 3.90 -0.63
N LEU A 58 -11.05 3.84 -1.62
CA LEU A 58 -10.04 2.80 -1.73
C LEU A 58 -8.73 3.27 -1.10
N LEU A 59 -8.25 2.56 -0.08
CA LEU A 59 -6.91 2.75 0.47
C LEU A 59 -5.98 1.68 -0.10
N ALA A 60 -4.90 2.11 -0.76
CA ALA A 60 -3.90 1.22 -1.35
C ALA A 60 -2.53 1.45 -0.69
N GLU A 61 -2.05 0.46 0.06
CA GLU A 61 -0.76 0.51 0.73
C GLU A 61 0.35 -0.07 -0.17
N SER A 62 1.47 0.64 -0.28
CA SER A 62 2.72 0.15 -0.87
C SER A 62 2.52 -0.55 -2.23
N PHE A 63 2.76 -1.86 -2.32
CA PHE A 63 2.60 -2.69 -3.53
C PHE A 63 1.23 -2.53 -4.20
N SER A 64 0.17 -2.44 -3.40
CA SER A 64 -1.20 -2.32 -3.94
C SER A 64 -1.46 -1.01 -4.69
N GLY A 65 -0.60 0.00 -4.53
CA GLY A 65 -0.68 1.20 -5.36
C GLY A 65 -0.61 0.90 -6.86
N GLY A 66 0.20 -0.07 -7.27
CA GLY A 66 0.29 -0.48 -8.67
C GLY A 66 -0.96 -1.18 -9.22
N ILE A 67 -1.83 -1.70 -8.34
CA ILE A 67 -3.10 -2.33 -8.73
C ILE A 67 -4.15 -1.28 -9.12
N VAL A 68 -4.09 -0.11 -8.51
CA VAL A 68 -5.12 0.95 -8.65
C VAL A 68 -5.32 1.39 -10.11
N PRO A 69 -4.28 1.72 -10.90
CA PRO A 69 -4.47 2.06 -12.31
C PRO A 69 -5.15 0.96 -13.13
N GLU A 70 -4.93 -0.30 -12.79
CA GLU A 70 -5.59 -1.43 -13.46
C GLU A 70 -7.07 -1.57 -13.05
N LEU A 71 -7.40 -1.29 -11.78
CA LEU A 71 -8.78 -1.20 -11.32
C LEU A 71 -9.55 -0.07 -12.00
N LEU A 72 -8.91 1.10 -12.18
CA LEU A 72 -9.53 2.27 -12.83
C LEU A 72 -9.81 2.10 -14.33
N LYS A 73 -9.32 1.03 -14.96
CA LYS A 73 -9.72 0.66 -16.32
C LYS A 73 -11.12 0.02 -16.38
N GLN A 74 -11.69 -0.25 -15.22
CA GLN A 74 -13.01 -0.87 -15.05
C GLN A 74 -14.00 0.21 -14.62
N ASP A 75 -15.29 -0.05 -14.81
CA ASP A 75 -16.33 0.88 -14.37
C ASP A 75 -16.58 0.73 -12.85
N LEU A 76 -15.92 1.57 -12.07
CA LEU A 76 -16.00 1.60 -10.61
C LEU A 76 -16.80 2.82 -10.10
N THR A 77 -18.05 2.95 -10.52
CA THR A 77 -18.91 4.11 -10.20
C THR A 77 -19.08 4.39 -8.71
N ASN A 78 -18.96 3.35 -7.87
CA ASN A 78 -19.10 3.48 -6.40
C ASN A 78 -17.78 3.89 -5.70
N MET A 79 -16.65 3.89 -6.40
CA MET A 79 -15.38 4.36 -5.85
C MET A 79 -15.33 5.88 -5.88
N LYS A 80 -15.40 6.53 -4.71
CA LYS A 80 -15.45 7.98 -4.59
C LYS A 80 -14.08 8.64 -4.53
N GLY A 81 -13.05 7.90 -4.24
CA GLY A 81 -11.68 8.41 -4.23
C GLY A 81 -10.68 7.38 -3.78
N ILE A 82 -9.42 7.78 -3.80
CA ILE A 82 -8.28 6.90 -3.52
C ILE A 82 -7.38 7.53 -2.46
N ILE A 83 -6.96 6.71 -1.51
CA ILE A 83 -5.90 7.05 -0.55
C ILE A 83 -4.71 6.13 -0.82
N PHE A 84 -3.60 6.69 -1.26
CA PHE A 84 -2.33 5.98 -1.33
C PHE A 84 -1.56 6.16 -0.03
N VAL A 85 -0.98 5.09 0.51
CA VAL A 85 -0.12 5.14 1.69
C VAL A 85 1.21 4.49 1.37
N ALA A 86 2.30 5.25 1.46
CA ALA A 86 3.66 4.78 1.16
C ALA A 86 3.74 3.96 -0.14
N SER A 87 2.98 4.37 -1.17
CA SER A 87 2.78 3.66 -2.43
C SER A 87 3.67 4.20 -3.55
N PHE A 88 3.71 3.48 -4.68
CA PHE A 88 4.49 3.83 -5.86
C PHE A 88 3.80 3.28 -7.12
N LEU A 89 4.05 3.93 -8.27
CA LEU A 89 3.52 3.54 -9.58
C LEU A 89 4.61 3.15 -10.58
N SER A 90 5.87 3.26 -10.21
CA SER A 90 7.02 2.78 -10.98
C SER A 90 8.00 2.09 -10.06
N CYS A 91 8.95 1.34 -10.58
CA CYS A 91 9.94 0.60 -9.79
C CYS A 91 10.53 1.50 -8.68
N PRO A 92 10.30 1.21 -7.39
CA PRO A 92 10.69 2.10 -6.30
C PRO A 92 12.20 2.17 -6.10
N ASN A 93 12.91 1.08 -6.40
CA ASN A 93 14.37 1.04 -6.30
C ASN A 93 14.97 0.10 -7.35
N ARG A 94 15.54 0.67 -8.41
CA ARG A 94 16.11 -0.08 -9.55
C ARG A 94 17.34 -0.92 -9.18
N TYR A 95 18.02 -0.60 -8.09
CA TYR A 95 19.26 -1.27 -7.68
C TYR A 95 18.99 -2.39 -6.67
N LEU A 96 18.10 -2.17 -5.71
CA LEU A 96 17.84 -3.14 -4.64
C LEU A 96 16.88 -4.25 -5.06
N LEU A 97 15.83 -3.96 -5.84
CA LEU A 97 14.82 -4.95 -6.19
C LEU A 97 15.33 -6.12 -7.05
N PRO A 98 16.21 -5.93 -8.05
CA PRO A 98 16.77 -7.06 -8.78
C PRO A 98 17.56 -8.01 -7.90
N ILE A 99 18.26 -7.49 -6.89
CA ILE A 99 19.02 -8.29 -5.91
C ILE A 99 18.06 -9.03 -4.97
N ALA A 100 17.02 -8.37 -4.49
CA ALA A 100 16.03 -8.97 -3.60
C ALA A 100 15.30 -10.17 -4.20
N LYS A 101 15.12 -10.23 -5.53
CA LYS A 101 14.48 -11.37 -6.22
C LYS A 101 15.25 -12.68 -6.08
N VAL A 102 16.58 -12.64 -6.04
CA VAL A 102 17.44 -13.84 -6.01
C VAL A 102 17.82 -14.23 -4.59
N LEU A 103 17.61 -13.37 -3.60
CA LEU A 103 17.92 -13.66 -2.21
C LEU A 103 16.84 -14.56 -1.57
N PRO A 104 17.23 -15.44 -0.65
CA PRO A 104 16.28 -16.20 0.16
C PRO A 104 15.64 -15.29 1.21
N ILE A 105 14.61 -14.52 0.79
CA ILE A 105 14.01 -13.43 1.56
C ILE A 105 13.61 -13.88 2.97
N LYS A 106 12.98 -15.05 3.09
CA LYS A 106 12.59 -15.59 4.40
C LYS A 106 13.79 -15.92 5.28
N LYS A 107 14.86 -16.50 4.73
CA LYS A 107 16.10 -16.78 5.50
C LYS A 107 16.80 -15.50 5.90
N LEU A 108 16.77 -14.46 5.04
CA LEU A 108 17.22 -13.13 5.41
C LEU A 108 16.28 -12.50 6.46
N ALA A 109 14.98 -12.77 6.40
CA ALA A 109 13.98 -12.23 7.31
C ALA A 109 14.06 -12.80 8.74
N SER A 110 14.55 -14.00 8.94
CA SER A 110 14.56 -14.71 10.24
C SER A 110 15.88 -14.63 11.01
N GLY A 111 16.97 -14.13 10.42
CA GLY A 111 18.29 -14.02 11.10
C GLY A 111 18.40 -12.82 12.07
N PRO A 112 19.33 -12.81 13.02
CA PRO A 112 19.49 -11.73 13.99
C PRO A 112 19.82 -10.37 13.34
N LEU A 113 20.59 -10.35 12.25
CA LEU A 113 20.89 -9.15 11.46
C LEU A 113 19.67 -8.64 10.68
N SER A 114 18.73 -9.49 10.33
CA SER A 114 17.51 -9.12 9.62
C SER A 114 16.52 -8.35 10.48
N LYS A 115 16.43 -8.68 11.77
CA LYS A 115 15.57 -7.93 12.71
C LYS A 115 15.98 -6.46 12.78
N ILE A 116 17.29 -6.18 12.72
CA ILE A 116 17.83 -4.81 12.65
C ILE A 116 17.51 -4.20 11.29
N GLY A 117 17.66 -4.95 10.20
CA GLY A 117 17.35 -4.51 8.85
C GLY A 117 15.86 -4.16 8.67
N HIS A 118 14.94 -5.00 9.14
CA HIS A 118 13.50 -4.74 9.09
C HIS A 118 13.12 -3.51 9.90
N LYS A 119 13.65 -3.35 11.12
CA LYS A 119 13.42 -2.15 11.90
C LYS A 119 13.94 -0.90 11.18
N LEU A 120 15.16 -0.96 10.65
CA LEU A 120 15.77 0.22 10.02
C LEU A 120 15.14 0.60 8.68
N LEU A 121 14.72 -0.39 7.86
CA LEU A 121 14.24 -0.13 6.50
C LEU A 121 12.72 0.02 6.42
N LEU A 122 11.98 -0.76 7.21
CA LEU A 122 10.53 -0.91 7.05
C LEU A 122 9.73 -0.31 8.20
N LEU A 123 10.02 -0.73 9.43
CA LEU A 123 9.18 -0.46 10.60
C LEU A 123 9.63 0.77 11.40
N GLY A 124 10.80 1.32 11.10
CA GLY A 124 11.42 2.37 11.91
C GLY A 124 12.18 1.82 13.12
N LYS A 125 13.16 2.60 13.59
CA LYS A 125 14.04 2.21 14.72
C LYS A 125 13.28 1.98 16.03
N ASP A 126 12.17 2.69 16.21
CA ASP A 126 11.36 2.69 17.44
C ASP A 126 10.21 1.65 17.40
N ALA A 127 10.16 0.80 16.37
CA ALA A 127 9.16 -0.26 16.26
C ALA A 127 9.17 -1.18 17.50
N SER A 128 7.97 -1.48 18.03
CA SER A 128 7.80 -2.35 19.18
C SER A 128 8.26 -3.79 18.85
N LYS A 129 8.51 -4.58 19.89
CA LYS A 129 8.84 -6.01 19.72
C LYS A 129 7.65 -6.78 19.17
N GLU A 130 6.45 -6.39 19.56
CA GLU A 130 5.17 -6.97 19.17
C GLU A 130 4.94 -6.75 17.67
N LEU A 131 5.10 -5.52 17.18
CA LEU A 131 4.98 -5.20 15.76
C LEU A 131 6.00 -5.97 14.92
N LEU A 132 7.27 -6.02 15.37
CA LEU A 132 8.31 -6.77 14.69
C LEU A 132 7.99 -8.28 14.64
N SER A 133 7.52 -8.84 15.75
CA SER A 133 7.13 -10.26 15.83
C SER A 133 5.97 -10.57 14.90
N LYS A 134 4.94 -9.71 14.88
CA LYS A 134 3.80 -9.83 13.98
C LYS A 134 4.22 -9.75 12.52
N PHE A 135 5.05 -8.76 12.17
CA PHE A 135 5.59 -8.60 10.83
C PHE A 135 6.33 -9.86 10.35
N ILE A 136 7.21 -10.42 11.19
CA ILE A 136 7.94 -11.66 10.87
C ILE A 136 6.96 -12.82 10.66
N LYS A 137 6.03 -13.03 11.58
CA LYS A 137 5.01 -14.10 11.50
C LYS A 137 4.20 -14.02 10.21
N VAL A 138 3.70 -12.82 9.87
CA VAL A 138 2.93 -12.58 8.65
C VAL A 138 3.80 -12.84 7.42
N THR A 139 5.04 -12.34 7.38
CA THR A 139 5.95 -12.57 6.26
C THR A 139 6.28 -14.06 6.07
N GLU A 140 6.45 -14.81 7.16
CA GLU A 140 6.71 -16.25 7.13
C GLU A 140 5.51 -17.08 6.64
N SER A 141 4.29 -16.60 6.84
CA SER A 141 3.07 -17.28 6.38
C SER A 141 2.88 -17.23 4.85
N ILE A 142 3.50 -16.26 4.16
CA ILE A 142 3.31 -16.08 2.72
C ILE A 142 4.21 -17.08 1.95
N PRO A 143 3.72 -17.77 0.92
CA PRO A 143 4.55 -18.63 0.09
C PRO A 143 5.71 -17.88 -0.58
N ASP A 144 6.91 -18.45 -0.58
CA ASP A 144 8.12 -17.82 -1.15
C ASP A 144 7.95 -17.40 -2.60
N HIS A 145 7.27 -18.22 -3.40
CA HIS A 145 7.03 -17.93 -4.81
C HIS A 145 6.14 -16.70 -5.00
N ILE A 146 5.18 -16.45 -4.10
CA ILE A 146 4.31 -15.27 -4.13
C ILE A 146 5.13 -14.00 -3.82
N LEU A 147 5.93 -14.00 -2.76
CA LEU A 147 6.81 -12.86 -2.45
C LEU A 147 7.77 -12.55 -3.60
N LYS A 148 8.40 -13.58 -4.17
CA LYS A 148 9.31 -13.43 -5.32
C LYS A 148 8.57 -12.88 -6.56
N SER A 149 7.36 -13.36 -6.83
CA SER A 149 6.55 -12.88 -7.95
C SER A 149 6.17 -11.41 -7.77
N ARG A 150 5.72 -10.99 -6.57
CA ARG A 150 5.43 -9.58 -6.26
C ARG A 150 6.65 -8.69 -6.39
N LEU A 151 7.81 -9.12 -5.89
CA LEU A 151 9.08 -8.41 -6.09
C LEU A 151 9.46 -8.31 -7.58
N ALA A 152 9.21 -9.35 -8.37
CA ALA A 152 9.44 -9.32 -9.80
C ALA A 152 8.54 -8.28 -10.48
N VAL A 153 7.25 -8.23 -10.14
CA VAL A 153 6.30 -7.24 -10.64
C VAL A 153 6.77 -5.82 -10.28
N MET A 154 7.08 -5.56 -9.01
CA MET A 154 7.59 -4.26 -8.56
C MET A 154 8.83 -3.80 -9.34
N SER A 155 9.77 -4.71 -9.60
CA SER A 155 11.03 -4.36 -10.28
C SER A 155 10.85 -4.04 -11.77
N GLN A 156 9.76 -4.50 -12.38
CA GLN A 156 9.41 -4.27 -13.79
C GLN A 156 8.36 -3.18 -13.94
N GLN A 157 7.84 -2.65 -12.84
CA GLN A 157 6.78 -1.65 -12.86
C GLN A 157 7.27 -0.36 -13.51
N ILE A 158 6.49 0.12 -14.47
CA ILE A 158 6.69 1.39 -15.17
C ILE A 158 5.51 2.31 -14.87
N LEU A 159 5.77 3.61 -14.87
CA LEU A 159 4.72 4.60 -14.64
C LEU A 159 3.63 4.48 -15.71
N PRO A 160 2.35 4.41 -15.34
CA PRO A 160 1.25 4.40 -16.30
C PRO A 160 1.25 5.66 -17.18
N SER A 161 0.96 5.49 -18.47
CA SER A 161 0.77 6.62 -19.39
C SER A 161 -0.64 7.23 -19.31
N ALA A 162 -1.61 6.47 -18.81
CA ALA A 162 -2.97 6.96 -18.59
C ALA A 162 -3.02 7.95 -17.42
N THR A 163 -3.94 8.90 -17.48
CA THR A 163 -4.21 9.86 -16.40
C THR A 163 -5.64 9.71 -15.91
N PHE A 164 -5.85 9.96 -14.61
CA PHE A 164 -7.14 9.81 -13.94
C PHE A 164 -7.49 11.08 -13.18
N ASP A 165 -8.78 11.43 -13.18
CA ASP A 165 -9.30 12.63 -12.51
C ASP A 165 -9.98 12.31 -11.16
N VAL A 166 -9.95 11.05 -10.72
CA VAL A 166 -10.53 10.61 -9.46
C VAL A 166 -9.88 11.35 -8.28
N PRO A 167 -10.66 11.88 -7.31
CA PRO A 167 -10.12 12.51 -6.12
C PRO A 167 -9.15 11.59 -5.39
N THR A 168 -7.95 12.07 -5.17
CA THR A 168 -6.84 11.25 -4.67
C THR A 168 -6.11 11.96 -3.54
N VAL A 169 -5.76 11.23 -2.49
CA VAL A 169 -4.88 11.70 -1.43
C VAL A 169 -3.70 10.74 -1.29
N TYR A 170 -2.49 11.28 -1.22
CA TYR A 170 -1.29 10.52 -0.92
C TYR A 170 -0.83 10.81 0.52
N ILE A 171 -0.81 9.79 1.36
CA ILE A 171 -0.23 9.88 2.71
C ILE A 171 1.24 9.46 2.64
N GLN A 172 2.12 10.43 2.78
CA GLN A 172 3.56 10.28 2.65
C GLN A 172 4.21 10.02 3.99
N ALA A 173 4.99 8.94 4.07
CA ALA A 173 5.87 8.67 5.19
C ALA A 173 7.19 9.44 5.00
N LEU A 174 7.48 10.43 5.85
CA LEU A 174 8.66 11.30 5.71
C LEU A 174 9.98 10.58 5.97
N SER A 175 9.96 9.53 6.80
CA SER A 175 11.13 8.69 7.11
C SER A 175 11.15 7.38 6.31
N ASP A 176 10.43 7.31 5.16
CA ASP A 176 10.42 6.15 4.27
C ASP A 176 11.81 5.96 3.61
N ARG A 177 12.38 4.78 3.81
CA ARG A 177 13.69 4.41 3.24
C ARG A 177 13.59 3.54 1.98
N LEU A 178 12.37 3.13 1.60
CA LEU A 178 12.10 2.36 0.39
C LEU A 178 11.62 3.24 -0.74
N ILE A 179 10.71 4.16 -0.45
CA ILE A 179 10.07 5.04 -1.43
C ILE A 179 10.63 6.44 -1.24
N SER A 180 11.41 6.90 -2.19
CA SER A 180 11.92 8.26 -2.17
C SER A 180 10.80 9.28 -2.41
N PRO A 181 10.92 10.54 -1.92
CA PRO A 181 9.95 11.60 -2.20
C PRO A 181 9.73 11.85 -3.70
N GLY A 182 10.74 11.60 -4.53
CA GLY A 182 10.59 11.67 -5.99
C GLY A 182 9.63 10.63 -6.54
N LYS A 183 9.64 9.42 -5.96
CA LYS A 183 8.74 8.35 -6.36
C LYS A 183 7.29 8.59 -5.96
N SER A 184 7.05 9.15 -4.78
CA SER A 184 5.69 9.53 -4.39
C SER A 184 5.14 10.66 -5.27
N ARG A 185 5.97 11.62 -5.65
CA ARG A 185 5.58 12.73 -6.54
C ARG A 185 5.29 12.29 -7.97
N GLU A 186 5.81 11.16 -8.45
CA GLU A 186 5.45 10.61 -9.77
C GLU A 186 3.95 10.34 -9.91
N LEU A 187 3.22 10.15 -8.79
CA LEU A 187 1.78 9.93 -8.81
C LEU A 187 1.02 11.13 -9.39
N SER A 188 1.53 12.37 -9.24
CA SER A 188 0.90 13.56 -9.82
C SER A 188 0.92 13.59 -11.35
N ASN A 189 1.76 12.79 -12.00
CA ASN A 189 1.74 12.61 -13.45
C ASN A 189 0.59 11.69 -13.92
N VAL A 190 -0.02 10.94 -12.99
CA VAL A 190 -1.06 9.95 -13.26
C VAL A 190 -2.41 10.40 -12.69
N PHE A 191 -2.41 10.99 -11.50
CA PHE A 191 -3.62 11.48 -10.82
C PHE A 191 -3.62 13.00 -10.82
N ARG A 192 -4.53 13.61 -11.60
CA ARG A 192 -4.58 15.09 -11.76
C ARG A 192 -5.11 15.81 -10.51
N ASN A 193 -6.00 15.14 -9.78
CA ASN A 193 -6.63 15.66 -8.56
C ASN A 193 -6.05 14.96 -7.34
N ILE A 194 -4.75 15.20 -7.05
CA ILE A 194 -4.03 14.59 -5.95
C ILE A 194 -3.58 15.63 -4.92
N GLU A 195 -3.87 15.35 -3.66
CA GLU A 195 -3.40 16.09 -2.49
C GLU A 195 -2.44 15.25 -1.66
N TYR A 196 -1.58 15.89 -0.85
CA TYR A 196 -0.57 15.20 -0.03
C TYR A 196 -0.77 15.51 1.44
N ILE A 197 -0.71 14.46 2.27
CA ILE A 197 -0.64 14.54 3.73
C ILE A 197 0.67 13.89 4.15
N GLU A 198 1.46 14.58 4.95
CA GLU A 198 2.76 14.10 5.42
C GLU A 198 2.68 13.65 6.87
N ILE A 199 3.29 12.50 7.18
CA ILE A 199 3.43 11.98 8.54
C ILE A 199 4.89 11.58 8.76
N ASP A 200 5.46 11.99 9.88
CA ASP A 200 6.78 11.50 10.27
C ASP A 200 6.69 10.05 10.73
N GLY A 201 7.10 9.16 9.86
CA GLY A 201 7.07 7.72 10.10
C GLY A 201 7.78 6.94 9.00
N PRO A 202 8.00 5.65 9.22
CA PRO A 202 8.68 4.74 8.29
C PRO A 202 7.76 4.26 7.17
N HIS A 203 8.26 3.40 6.28
CA HIS A 203 7.49 2.81 5.18
C HIS A 203 6.18 2.14 5.63
N PHE A 204 6.23 1.31 6.67
CA PHE A 204 5.05 0.69 7.28
C PHE A 204 4.34 1.69 8.21
N LEU A 205 3.81 2.76 7.61
CA LEU A 205 3.28 3.91 8.31
C LEU A 205 2.04 3.57 9.14
N LEU A 206 1.10 2.84 8.56
CA LEU A 206 -0.15 2.43 9.22
C LEU A 206 0.13 1.58 10.47
N GLN A 207 1.18 0.77 10.42
CA GLN A 207 1.56 -0.15 11.50
C GLN A 207 2.41 0.52 12.57
N ALA A 208 3.30 1.42 12.17
CA ALA A 208 4.23 2.08 13.09
C ALA A 208 3.64 3.34 13.74
N LYS A 209 2.63 3.95 13.11
CA LYS A 209 1.96 5.19 13.53
C LYS A 209 0.44 5.05 13.40
N PRO A 210 -0.18 4.03 14.05
CA PRO A 210 -1.57 3.66 13.76
C PRO A 210 -2.56 4.79 14.08
N LYS A 211 -2.39 5.52 15.18
CA LYS A 211 -3.27 6.62 15.59
C LYS A 211 -3.16 7.82 14.65
N GLU A 212 -1.95 8.27 14.37
CA GLU A 212 -1.68 9.39 13.45
C GLU A 212 -2.14 9.05 12.04
N SER A 213 -1.95 7.82 11.62
CA SER A 213 -2.41 7.32 10.32
C SER A 213 -3.94 7.29 10.22
N SER A 214 -4.63 6.86 11.28
CA SER A 214 -6.10 6.89 11.32
C SER A 214 -6.63 8.33 11.19
N GLN A 215 -6.04 9.28 11.89
CA GLN A 215 -6.39 10.70 11.77
C GLN A 215 -6.15 11.24 10.36
N ALA A 216 -5.03 10.87 9.74
CA ALA A 216 -4.71 11.29 8.37
C ALA A 216 -5.68 10.67 7.34
N VAL A 217 -6.05 9.40 7.51
CA VAL A 217 -7.06 8.73 6.66
C VAL A 217 -8.43 9.39 6.81
N ALA A 218 -8.84 9.76 8.02
CA ALA A 218 -10.08 10.50 8.24
C ALA A 218 -10.05 11.88 7.55
N LYS A 219 -8.93 12.62 7.67
CA LYS A 219 -8.73 13.88 6.95
C LYS A 219 -8.75 13.70 5.43
N ALA A 220 -8.09 12.65 4.91
CA ALA A 220 -8.08 12.34 3.49
C ALA A 220 -9.49 12.04 2.96
N ALA A 221 -10.31 11.31 3.73
CA ALA A 221 -11.70 11.05 3.37
C ALA A 221 -12.52 12.35 3.24
N VAL A 222 -12.34 13.30 4.15
CA VAL A 222 -13.00 14.62 4.07
C VAL A 222 -12.56 15.40 2.82
N LEU A 223 -11.25 15.41 2.50
CA LEU A 223 -10.73 16.07 1.29
C LEU A 223 -11.32 15.47 0.02
N ILE A 224 -11.39 14.14 -0.06
CA ILE A 224 -11.99 13.42 -1.19
C ILE A 224 -13.46 13.80 -1.37
N MET A 225 -14.22 13.85 -0.28
CA MET A 225 -15.65 14.20 -0.35
C MET A 225 -15.89 15.65 -0.79
N ASN A 226 -15.07 16.58 -0.33
CA ASN A 226 -15.17 17.99 -0.71
C ASN A 226 -14.89 18.20 -2.21
N ASN A 227 -13.96 17.43 -2.77
CA ASN A 227 -13.58 17.53 -4.19
C ASN A 227 -14.63 16.92 -5.14
N GLN A 228 -15.55 16.08 -4.64
CA GLN A 228 -16.68 15.58 -5.44
C GLN A 228 -17.78 16.62 -5.68
N GLY A 229 -17.92 17.62 -4.79
CA GLY A 229 -18.93 18.66 -4.88
C GLY A 229 -18.59 19.82 -5.84
N SER A 230 -17.41 19.77 -6.47
CA SER A 230 -16.89 20.86 -7.33
C SER A 230 -16.84 20.49 -8.82
N SER A 231 -17.45 19.37 -9.22
CA SER A 231 -17.44 18.85 -10.59
C SER A 231 -18.77 19.02 -11.27
#